data_ba5d3415ed03819308fa33dcfe44a55d
#
_entry.id   ba5d3415ed03819308fa33dcfe44a55d
#
_cell.length_a   1.000
_cell.length_b   1.000
_cell.length_c   1.000
_cell.angle_alpha   90.00
_cell.angle_beta   90.00
_cell.angle_gamma   90.00
#
_symmetry.space_group_name_H-M   'P 1'
#
loop_
_entity.id
_entity.type
_entity.pdbx_description
1 polymer ?
#
loop_
_entity_poly.entity_id
_entity_poly.type
_entity_poly.pdbx_seq_one_letter_code
_entity_poly.pdbx_strand_id
1 'polypeptide(L)'
;MGVAERKNREREARERRITAAARQIAEAEGWSAVTVRRLADEIEYTQPVLYSHFKNRDAIVGAVALEGFREIKKVLQRAAQGPTDSRQAREGVAIAYLDFAREHPALYEAMFTMSTDLQFAKAGTPSELREAFEVLAAVVPPSCRDVDVATETFWAALHGLAQLESSGRIKHSTRLARAALLVHGLFE
;
A
#
# COMPACT_ATOMS: atom_id res chain seq x y z
N MET A 1 -24.31 9.24 23.39
CA MET A 1 -23.84 8.31 22.36
C MET A 1 -25.03 7.53 21.85
N GLY A 2 -25.38 7.70 20.56
CA GLY A 2 -26.60 7.11 19.97
C GLY A 2 -26.43 5.62 19.65
N VAL A 3 -27.55 4.89 19.60
CA VAL A 3 -27.57 3.45 19.23
C VAL A 3 -26.97 3.22 17.84
N ALA A 4 -27.19 4.14 16.89
CA ALA A 4 -26.64 4.08 15.54
C ALA A 4 -25.09 4.17 15.52
N GLU A 5 -24.51 5.05 16.32
CA GLU A 5 -23.05 5.21 16.45
C GLU A 5 -22.38 3.97 17.04
N ARG A 6 -23.03 3.33 18.02
CA ARG A 6 -22.54 2.08 18.60
C ARG A 6 -22.54 0.96 17.56
N LYS A 7 -23.66 0.81 16.83
CA LYS A 7 -23.79 -0.21 15.77
C LYS A 7 -22.76 -0.03 14.66
N ASN A 8 -22.49 1.22 14.26
CA ASN A 8 -21.47 1.52 13.25
C ASN A 8 -20.06 1.14 13.72
N ARG A 9 -19.69 1.49 14.95
CA ARG A 9 -18.39 1.11 15.53
C ARG A 9 -18.21 -0.40 15.67
N GLU A 10 -19.29 -1.12 16.06
CA GLU A 10 -19.26 -2.58 16.13
C GLU A 10 -19.06 -3.18 14.73
N ARG A 11 -19.71 -2.63 13.71
CA ARG A 11 -19.52 -3.02 12.31
C ARG A 11 -18.08 -2.80 11.84
N GLU A 12 -17.55 -1.61 12.03
CA GLU A 12 -16.15 -1.27 11.67
C GLU A 12 -15.13 -2.15 12.42
N ALA A 13 -15.40 -2.46 13.69
CA ALA A 13 -14.53 -3.36 14.46
C ALA A 13 -14.50 -4.78 13.89
N ARG A 14 -15.65 -5.29 13.42
CA ARG A 14 -15.72 -6.59 12.75
C ARG A 14 -15.03 -6.57 11.39
N GLU A 15 -15.22 -5.52 10.60
CA GLU A 15 -14.54 -5.36 9.31
C GLU A 15 -13.03 -5.34 9.50
N ARG A 16 -12.50 -4.58 10.46
CA ARG A 16 -11.07 -4.59 10.82
C ARG A 16 -10.58 -5.98 11.27
N ARG A 17 -11.38 -6.75 11.99
CA ARG A 17 -10.99 -8.12 12.39
C ARG A 17 -10.90 -9.05 11.18
N ILE A 18 -11.80 -8.91 10.22
CA ILE A 18 -11.80 -9.69 8.98
C ILE A 18 -10.57 -9.33 8.11
N THR A 19 -10.29 -8.04 7.91
CA THR A 19 -9.14 -7.59 7.12
C THR A 19 -7.81 -7.97 7.77
N ALA A 20 -7.69 -7.85 9.09
CA ALA A 20 -6.50 -8.26 9.83
C ALA A 20 -6.21 -9.76 9.68
N ALA A 21 -7.23 -10.62 9.81
CA ALA A 21 -7.09 -12.06 9.61
C ALA A 21 -6.73 -12.40 8.16
N ALA A 22 -7.35 -11.72 7.18
CA ALA A 22 -7.03 -11.90 5.77
C ALA A 22 -5.56 -11.56 5.47
N ARG A 23 -5.08 -10.43 5.98
CA ARG A 23 -3.68 -10.03 5.87
C ARG A 23 -2.75 -11.04 6.54
N GLN A 24 -3.05 -11.46 7.75
CA GLN A 24 -2.22 -12.43 8.49
C GLN A 24 -2.08 -13.75 7.73
N ILE A 25 -3.17 -14.31 7.21
CA ILE A 25 -3.13 -15.52 6.40
C ILE A 25 -2.34 -15.28 5.11
N ALA A 26 -2.54 -14.15 4.45
CA ALA A 26 -1.84 -13.83 3.20
C ALA A 26 -0.33 -13.67 3.40
N GLU A 27 0.12 -13.03 4.47
CA GLU A 27 1.55 -12.89 4.79
C GLU A 27 2.21 -14.22 5.15
N ALA A 28 1.47 -15.14 5.78
CA ALA A 28 1.98 -16.44 6.17
C ALA A 28 1.94 -17.49 5.05
N GLU A 29 0.88 -17.52 4.25
CA GLU A 29 0.55 -18.62 3.34
C GLU A 29 0.26 -18.15 1.90
N GLY A 30 0.28 -16.85 1.64
CA GLY A 30 -0.08 -16.23 0.36
C GLY A 30 -1.59 -16.03 0.17
N TRP A 31 -1.96 -15.19 -0.79
CA TRP A 31 -3.36 -14.84 -1.07
C TRP A 31 -4.22 -16.03 -1.52
N SER A 32 -3.64 -17.08 -2.07
CA SER A 32 -4.38 -18.31 -2.45
C SER A 32 -5.01 -19.01 -1.25
N ALA A 33 -4.42 -18.89 -0.06
CA ALA A 33 -4.93 -19.47 1.18
C ALA A 33 -6.10 -18.65 1.79
N VAL A 34 -6.28 -17.39 1.38
CA VAL A 34 -7.34 -16.52 1.86
C VAL A 34 -8.65 -16.85 1.18
N THR A 35 -9.43 -17.74 1.78
CA THR A 35 -10.81 -18.07 1.36
C THR A 35 -11.82 -17.63 2.40
N VAL A 36 -13.08 -17.41 1.99
CA VAL A 36 -14.15 -17.01 2.94
C VAL A 36 -14.32 -18.06 4.04
N ARG A 37 -14.19 -19.34 3.71
CA ARG A 37 -14.24 -20.43 4.69
C ARG A 37 -13.09 -20.34 5.68
N ARG A 38 -11.83 -20.24 5.19
CA ARG A 38 -10.64 -20.13 6.06
C ARG A 38 -10.72 -18.91 6.99
N LEU A 39 -11.17 -17.76 6.47
CA LEU A 39 -11.38 -16.57 7.27
C LEU A 39 -12.44 -16.78 8.36
N ALA A 40 -13.57 -17.40 8.00
CA ALA A 40 -14.63 -17.67 8.96
C ALA A 40 -14.13 -18.56 10.12
N ASP A 41 -13.39 -19.63 9.78
CA ASP A 41 -12.79 -20.53 10.75
C ASP A 41 -11.76 -19.82 11.65
N GLU A 42 -10.90 -18.95 11.07
CA GLU A 42 -9.82 -18.22 11.76
C GLU A 42 -10.36 -17.23 12.82
N ILE A 43 -11.47 -16.55 12.51
CA ILE A 43 -12.02 -15.52 13.42
C ILE A 43 -13.25 -15.98 14.19
N GLU A 44 -13.57 -17.27 14.12
CA GLU A 44 -14.74 -17.88 14.78
C GLU A 44 -16.08 -17.24 14.37
N TYR A 45 -16.20 -16.89 13.08
CA TYR A 45 -17.43 -16.36 12.50
C TYR A 45 -18.03 -17.41 11.54
N THR A 46 -19.30 -17.21 11.20
CA THR A 46 -19.93 -17.99 10.11
C THR A 46 -19.73 -17.26 8.77
N GLN A 47 -19.71 -18.01 7.66
CA GLN A 47 -19.59 -17.41 6.33
C GLN A 47 -20.70 -16.37 6.05
N PRO A 48 -21.98 -16.56 6.42
CA PRO A 48 -22.99 -15.52 6.27
C PRO A 48 -22.66 -14.21 6.98
N VAL A 49 -21.97 -14.26 8.13
CA VAL A 49 -21.51 -13.05 8.82
C VAL A 49 -20.46 -12.31 7.99
N LEU A 50 -19.51 -13.02 7.37
CA LEU A 50 -18.54 -12.38 6.48
C LEU A 50 -19.24 -11.71 5.28
N TYR A 51 -20.18 -12.40 4.65
CA TYR A 51 -20.94 -11.86 3.51
C TYR A 51 -21.82 -10.66 3.89
N SER A 52 -22.21 -10.50 5.16
CA SER A 52 -22.91 -9.28 5.61
C SER A 52 -22.00 -8.04 5.68
N HIS A 53 -20.68 -8.22 5.68
CA HIS A 53 -19.66 -7.17 5.71
C HIS A 53 -19.00 -6.94 4.35
N PHE A 54 -18.69 -8.02 3.62
CA PHE A 54 -17.98 -7.98 2.34
C PHE A 54 -18.70 -8.83 1.31
N LYS A 55 -19.04 -8.24 0.17
CA LYS A 55 -19.81 -8.92 -0.91
C LYS A 55 -19.11 -10.17 -1.47
N ASN A 56 -17.77 -10.16 -1.46
CA ASN A 56 -16.92 -11.22 -1.99
C ASN A 56 -15.49 -11.09 -1.42
N ARG A 57 -14.62 -12.02 -1.80
CA ARG A 57 -13.20 -12.03 -1.44
C ARG A 57 -12.47 -10.78 -1.93
N ASP A 58 -12.74 -10.31 -3.15
CA ASP A 58 -12.06 -9.16 -3.74
C ASP A 58 -12.37 -7.86 -2.97
N ALA A 59 -13.56 -7.74 -2.38
CA ALA A 59 -13.90 -6.65 -1.48
C ALA A 59 -13.08 -6.69 -0.18
N ILE A 60 -12.73 -7.90 0.34
CA ILE A 60 -11.83 -8.05 1.49
C ILE A 60 -10.41 -7.66 1.09
N VAL A 61 -9.92 -8.13 -0.06
CA VAL A 61 -8.60 -7.73 -0.61
C VAL A 61 -8.51 -6.22 -0.79
N GLY A 62 -9.55 -5.59 -1.35
CA GLY A 62 -9.63 -4.14 -1.52
C GLY A 62 -9.56 -3.39 -0.19
N ALA A 63 -10.24 -3.88 0.85
CA ALA A 63 -10.16 -3.29 2.18
C ALA A 63 -8.76 -3.40 2.79
N VAL A 64 -8.08 -4.56 2.63
CA VAL A 64 -6.67 -4.74 3.03
C VAL A 64 -5.76 -3.80 2.24
N ALA A 65 -5.98 -3.64 0.93
CA ALA A 65 -5.21 -2.70 0.11
C ALA A 65 -5.33 -1.25 0.61
N LEU A 66 -6.54 -0.80 1.02
CA LEU A 66 -6.74 0.52 1.60
C LEU A 66 -5.97 0.71 2.91
N GLU A 67 -5.88 -0.32 3.75
CA GLU A 67 -5.01 -0.29 4.94
C GLU A 67 -3.55 -0.12 4.53
N GLY A 68 -3.08 -0.84 3.51
CA GLY A 68 -1.73 -0.71 2.96
C GLY A 68 -1.41 0.71 2.47
N PHE A 69 -2.34 1.37 1.78
CA PHE A 69 -2.16 2.75 1.35
C PHE A 69 -2.07 3.73 2.53
N ARG A 70 -2.83 3.51 3.60
CA ARG A 70 -2.69 4.31 4.84
C ARG A 70 -1.35 4.08 5.54
N GLU A 71 -0.85 2.85 5.53
CA GLU A 71 0.43 2.49 6.14
C GLU A 71 1.61 3.07 5.35
N ILE A 72 1.66 2.82 4.04
CA ILE A 72 2.74 3.33 3.19
C ILE A 72 2.80 4.86 3.22
N LYS A 73 1.66 5.55 3.18
CA LYS A 73 1.60 7.01 3.37
C LYS A 73 2.38 7.45 4.62
N LYS A 74 2.12 6.82 5.77
CA LYS A 74 2.79 7.17 7.04
C LYS A 74 4.29 6.90 6.99
N VAL A 75 4.69 5.79 6.37
CA VAL A 75 6.10 5.42 6.21
C VAL A 75 6.83 6.45 5.35
N LEU A 76 6.26 6.79 4.19
CA LEU A 76 6.83 7.79 3.28
C LEU A 76 6.87 9.20 3.89
N GLN A 77 5.81 9.60 4.60
CA GLN A 77 5.79 10.89 5.32
C GLN A 77 6.92 11.01 6.33
N ARG A 78 7.18 9.96 7.12
CA ARG A 78 8.29 9.95 8.09
C ARG A 78 9.64 10.05 7.39
N ALA A 79 9.82 9.33 6.29
CA ALA A 79 11.06 9.38 5.52
C ALA A 79 11.30 10.77 4.89
N ALA A 80 10.24 11.46 4.45
CA ALA A 80 10.32 12.80 3.88
C ALA A 80 10.64 13.90 4.92
N GLN A 81 10.27 13.71 6.19
CA GLN A 81 10.41 14.71 7.25
C GLN A 81 11.80 14.76 7.91
N GLY A 82 12.63 13.74 7.76
CA GLY A 82 13.90 13.60 8.49
C GLY A 82 15.04 14.47 7.98
N PRO A 83 15.32 14.52 6.67
CA PRO A 83 16.47 15.22 6.13
C PRO A 83 16.23 16.72 5.91
N THR A 84 17.29 17.52 6.11
CA THR A 84 17.31 18.96 5.75
C THR A 84 17.58 19.21 4.27
N ASP A 85 18.14 18.21 3.56
CA ASP A 85 18.42 18.23 2.12
C ASP A 85 17.30 17.55 1.33
N SER A 86 16.78 18.23 0.32
CA SER A 86 15.71 17.73 -0.54
C SER A 86 16.10 16.47 -1.32
N ARG A 87 17.36 16.27 -1.68
CA ARG A 87 17.88 15.06 -2.30
C ARG A 87 17.82 13.88 -1.33
N GLN A 88 18.34 14.07 -0.10
CA GLN A 88 18.29 13.03 0.94
C GLN A 88 16.85 12.64 1.29
N ALA A 89 15.92 13.60 1.29
CA ALA A 89 14.51 13.31 1.49
C ALA A 89 13.95 12.40 0.38
N ARG A 90 14.26 12.66 -0.89
CA ARG A 90 13.87 11.83 -2.03
C ARG A 90 14.46 10.42 -1.95
N GLU A 91 15.77 10.33 -1.66
CA GLU A 91 16.45 9.03 -1.48
C GLU A 91 15.84 8.25 -0.30
N GLY A 92 15.57 8.92 0.81
CA GLY A 92 14.90 8.34 1.98
C GLY A 92 13.51 7.80 1.67
N VAL A 93 12.71 8.56 0.92
CA VAL A 93 11.39 8.14 0.45
C VAL A 93 11.50 6.94 -0.49
N ALA A 94 12.46 6.94 -1.43
CA ALA A 94 12.69 5.81 -2.33
C ALA A 94 13.04 4.53 -1.56
N ILE A 95 13.95 4.62 -0.59
CA ILE A 95 14.37 3.49 0.26
C ILE A 95 13.18 2.99 1.09
N ALA A 96 12.44 3.90 1.74
CA ALA A 96 11.28 3.58 2.56
C ALA A 96 10.17 2.86 1.76
N TYR A 97 9.95 3.27 0.51
CA TYR A 97 9.03 2.60 -0.41
C TYR A 97 9.46 1.15 -0.70
N LEU A 98 10.73 0.96 -1.03
CA LEU A 98 11.28 -0.37 -1.34
C LEU A 98 11.33 -1.29 -0.11
N ASP A 99 11.61 -0.72 1.07
CA ASP A 99 11.59 -1.47 2.33
C ASP A 99 10.18 -1.90 2.69
N PHE A 100 9.18 -1.01 2.54
CA PHE A 100 7.78 -1.35 2.77
C PHE A 100 7.31 -2.52 1.90
N ALA A 101 7.64 -2.50 0.61
CA ALA A 101 7.29 -3.58 -0.31
C ALA A 101 7.91 -4.92 0.08
N ARG A 102 9.14 -4.92 0.61
CA ARG A 102 9.86 -6.10 1.06
C ARG A 102 9.33 -6.63 2.39
N GLU A 103 9.00 -5.74 3.32
CA GLU A 103 8.57 -6.11 4.68
C GLU A 103 7.11 -6.56 4.74
N HIS A 104 6.31 -6.16 3.76
CA HIS A 104 4.89 -6.46 3.68
C HIS A 104 4.50 -6.98 2.29
N PRO A 105 5.05 -8.13 1.85
CA PRO A 105 4.88 -8.58 0.46
C PRO A 105 3.43 -8.87 0.09
N ALA A 106 2.66 -9.54 0.94
CA ALA A 106 1.27 -9.82 0.66
C ALA A 106 0.40 -8.55 0.69
N LEU A 107 0.68 -7.62 1.61
CA LEU A 107 0.01 -6.32 1.63
C LEU A 107 0.29 -5.53 0.36
N TYR A 108 1.55 -5.51 -0.10
CA TYR A 108 1.97 -4.84 -1.33
C TYR A 108 1.32 -5.47 -2.57
N GLU A 109 1.18 -6.81 -2.59
CA GLU A 109 0.47 -7.54 -3.64
C GLU A 109 -1.02 -7.14 -3.70
N ALA A 110 -1.69 -7.03 -2.54
CA ALA A 110 -3.08 -6.55 -2.47
C ALA A 110 -3.25 -5.13 -3.02
N MET A 111 -2.28 -4.25 -2.74
CA MET A 111 -2.33 -2.85 -3.18
C MET A 111 -2.21 -2.69 -4.70
N PHE A 112 -1.41 -3.51 -5.38
CA PHE A 112 -0.98 -3.22 -6.75
C PHE A 112 -1.18 -4.36 -7.76
N THR A 113 -1.32 -5.60 -7.32
CA THR A 113 -1.31 -6.77 -8.21
C THR A 113 -2.63 -7.54 -8.21
N MET A 114 -3.29 -7.60 -7.06
CA MET A 114 -4.56 -8.33 -6.93
C MET A 114 -5.71 -7.60 -7.60
N SER A 115 -6.66 -8.37 -8.12
CA SER A 115 -7.92 -7.82 -8.62
C SER A 115 -8.74 -7.26 -7.46
N THR A 116 -9.05 -5.98 -7.53
CA THR A 116 -9.93 -5.28 -6.59
C THR A 116 -10.86 -4.35 -7.34
N ASP A 117 -11.95 -3.90 -6.71
CA ASP A 117 -12.84 -2.88 -7.27
C ASP A 117 -12.30 -1.44 -7.07
N LEU A 118 -11.07 -1.28 -6.56
CA LEU A 118 -10.45 0.02 -6.35
C LEU A 118 -10.18 0.72 -7.68
N GLN A 119 -10.59 1.97 -7.77
CA GLN A 119 -10.34 2.79 -8.95
C GLN A 119 -9.06 3.62 -8.75
N PHE A 120 -8.20 3.63 -9.75
CA PHE A 120 -6.98 4.43 -9.79
C PHE A 120 -7.12 5.52 -10.85
N ALA A 121 -6.55 6.70 -10.61
CA ALA A 121 -6.49 7.82 -11.55
C ALA A 121 -7.87 8.24 -12.14
N LYS A 122 -8.94 8.14 -11.33
CA LYS A 122 -10.31 8.48 -11.71
C LYS A 122 -10.99 9.32 -10.63
N ALA A 123 -12.12 9.93 -10.94
CA ALA A 123 -12.90 10.72 -9.98
C ALA A 123 -13.33 9.92 -8.73
N GLY A 124 -13.49 8.59 -8.86
CA GLY A 124 -13.83 7.68 -7.75
C GLY A 124 -12.64 7.09 -6.99
N THR A 125 -11.41 7.57 -7.22
CA THR A 125 -10.22 7.08 -6.51
C THR A 125 -10.34 7.34 -5.01
N PRO A 126 -10.19 6.30 -4.14
CA PRO A 126 -10.23 6.47 -2.70
C PRO A 126 -9.21 7.50 -2.21
N SER A 127 -9.54 8.19 -1.11
CA SER A 127 -8.68 9.23 -0.53
C SER A 127 -7.31 8.66 -0.12
N GLU A 128 -7.27 7.44 0.39
CA GLU A 128 -6.06 6.76 0.84
C GLU A 128 -5.01 6.62 -0.28
N LEU A 129 -5.47 6.31 -1.49
CA LEU A 129 -4.60 6.19 -2.66
C LEU A 129 -4.06 7.56 -3.08
N ARG A 130 -4.95 8.58 -3.13
CA ARG A 130 -4.55 9.95 -3.47
C ARG A 130 -3.56 10.51 -2.47
N GLU A 131 -3.85 10.37 -1.18
CA GLU A 131 -3.00 10.85 -0.10
C GLU A 131 -1.62 10.17 -0.09
N ALA A 132 -1.53 8.88 -0.44
CA ALA A 132 -0.24 8.20 -0.58
C ALA A 132 0.55 8.73 -1.79
N PHE A 133 -0.12 9.00 -2.91
CA PHE A 133 0.49 9.61 -4.09
C PHE A 133 0.96 11.06 -3.83
N GLU A 134 0.18 11.85 -3.11
CA GLU A 134 0.53 13.22 -2.72
C GLU A 134 1.82 13.30 -1.91
N VAL A 135 2.15 12.28 -1.11
CA VAL A 135 3.43 12.24 -0.39
C VAL A 135 4.61 12.06 -1.35
N LEU A 136 4.45 11.27 -2.42
CA LEU A 136 5.46 11.18 -3.46
C LEU A 136 5.58 12.50 -4.24
N ALA A 137 4.46 13.13 -4.56
CA ALA A 137 4.46 14.42 -5.26
C ALA A 137 5.15 15.54 -4.43
N ALA A 138 4.96 15.52 -3.11
CA ALA A 138 5.54 16.52 -2.22
C ALA A 138 7.08 16.52 -2.19
N VAL A 139 7.75 15.44 -2.57
CA VAL A 139 9.22 15.38 -2.64
C VAL A 139 9.77 15.65 -4.04
N VAL A 140 8.91 15.71 -5.07
CA VAL A 140 9.31 16.08 -6.43
C VAL A 140 9.65 17.58 -6.49
N PRO A 141 10.78 17.97 -7.11
CA PRO A 141 11.14 19.38 -7.21
C PRO A 141 10.10 20.20 -8.00
N PRO A 142 9.70 21.37 -7.52
CA PRO A 142 8.78 22.25 -8.24
C PRO A 142 9.37 22.81 -9.55
N SER A 143 10.66 22.65 -9.75
CA SER A 143 11.36 22.98 -11.01
C SER A 143 11.12 21.97 -12.13
N CYS A 144 10.55 20.81 -11.84
CA CYS A 144 10.14 19.86 -12.87
C CYS A 144 9.08 20.51 -13.77
N ARG A 145 9.22 20.34 -15.08
CA ARG A 145 8.29 20.91 -16.07
C ARG A 145 6.84 20.46 -15.84
N ASP A 146 6.66 19.22 -15.40
CA ASP A 146 5.37 18.61 -15.06
C ASP A 146 5.58 17.73 -13.82
N VAL A 147 5.08 18.20 -12.67
CA VAL A 147 5.24 17.53 -11.38
C VAL A 147 4.46 16.22 -11.33
N ASP A 148 3.29 16.17 -11.97
CA ASP A 148 2.45 14.97 -11.97
C ASP A 148 3.13 13.85 -12.77
N VAL A 149 3.60 14.14 -13.98
CA VAL A 149 4.35 13.19 -14.82
C VAL A 149 5.64 12.74 -14.14
N ALA A 150 6.38 13.66 -13.49
CA ALA A 150 7.59 13.32 -12.74
C ALA A 150 7.27 12.40 -11.55
N THR A 151 6.18 12.65 -10.83
CA THR A 151 5.71 11.82 -9.71
C THR A 151 5.32 10.42 -10.19
N GLU A 152 4.54 10.32 -11.26
CA GLU A 152 4.13 9.04 -11.86
C GLU A 152 5.36 8.24 -12.32
N THR A 153 6.33 8.91 -12.95
CA THR A 153 7.58 8.27 -13.41
C THR A 153 8.41 7.77 -12.23
N PHE A 154 8.53 8.57 -11.18
CA PHE A 154 9.23 8.18 -9.96
C PHE A 154 8.55 6.97 -9.30
N TRP A 155 7.24 7.03 -9.13
CA TRP A 155 6.46 5.92 -8.60
C TRP A 155 6.58 4.65 -9.45
N ALA A 156 6.45 4.76 -10.77
CA ALA A 156 6.59 3.63 -11.71
C ALA A 156 7.96 2.95 -11.58
N ALA A 157 9.03 3.76 -11.48
CA ALA A 157 10.38 3.24 -11.27
C ALA A 157 10.53 2.52 -9.92
N LEU A 158 10.02 3.09 -8.82
CA LEU A 158 10.04 2.48 -7.51
C LEU A 158 9.26 1.15 -7.49
N HIS A 159 8.06 1.15 -8.11
CA HIS A 159 7.25 -0.06 -8.22
C HIS A 159 7.97 -1.14 -9.04
N GLY A 160 8.57 -0.79 -10.17
CA GLY A 160 9.35 -1.71 -10.98
C GLY A 160 10.55 -2.30 -10.22
N LEU A 161 11.28 -1.47 -9.48
CA LEU A 161 12.38 -1.93 -8.63
C LEU A 161 11.89 -2.88 -7.53
N ALA A 162 10.79 -2.56 -6.85
CA ALA A 162 10.20 -3.42 -5.83
C ALA A 162 9.81 -4.80 -6.39
N GLN A 163 9.16 -4.84 -7.56
CA GLN A 163 8.76 -6.09 -8.22
C GLN A 163 9.97 -6.93 -8.67
N LEU A 164 11.02 -6.29 -9.20
CA LEU A 164 12.23 -7.00 -9.61
C LEU A 164 13.02 -7.53 -8.42
N GLU A 165 13.05 -6.81 -7.31
CA GLU A 165 13.68 -7.30 -6.06
C GLU A 165 12.90 -8.47 -5.46
N SER A 166 11.58 -8.36 -5.33
CA SER A 166 10.74 -9.41 -4.75
C SER A 166 10.81 -10.72 -5.53
N SER A 167 10.96 -10.63 -6.85
CA SER A 167 11.12 -11.79 -7.75
C SER A 167 12.57 -12.29 -7.88
N GLY A 168 13.52 -11.72 -7.13
CA GLY A 168 14.93 -12.10 -7.16
C GLY A 168 15.67 -11.79 -8.46
N ARG A 169 15.09 -10.95 -9.34
CA ARG A 169 15.70 -10.59 -10.63
C ARG A 169 16.80 -9.56 -10.53
N ILE A 170 16.82 -8.76 -9.46
CA ILE A 170 17.88 -7.82 -9.12
C ILE A 170 18.33 -7.98 -7.67
N LYS A 171 19.61 -7.68 -7.40
CA LYS A 171 20.22 -7.90 -6.08
C LYS A 171 19.74 -6.87 -5.06
N HIS A 172 19.31 -7.32 -3.89
CA HIS A 172 18.98 -6.44 -2.76
C HIS A 172 20.17 -5.58 -2.31
N SER A 173 21.39 -6.13 -2.31
CA SER A 173 22.60 -5.45 -1.83
C SER A 173 22.93 -4.13 -2.53
N THR A 174 22.39 -3.87 -3.72
CA THR A 174 22.60 -2.63 -4.49
C THR A 174 21.42 -1.66 -4.40
N ARG A 175 20.44 -1.88 -3.49
CA ARG A 175 19.23 -1.07 -3.35
C ARG A 175 19.53 0.41 -3.12
N LEU A 176 20.42 0.74 -2.18
CA LEU A 176 20.78 2.12 -1.87
C LEU A 176 21.38 2.84 -3.09
N ALA A 177 22.28 2.17 -3.80
CA ALA A 177 22.90 2.72 -4.99
C ALA A 177 21.86 2.96 -6.11
N ARG A 178 20.89 2.05 -6.27
CA ARG A 178 19.79 2.24 -7.25
C ARG A 178 18.86 3.38 -6.87
N ALA A 179 18.53 3.53 -5.58
CA ALA A 179 17.70 4.65 -5.11
C ALA A 179 18.40 5.99 -5.36
N ALA A 180 19.69 6.10 -5.06
CA ALA A 180 20.48 7.30 -5.34
C ALA A 180 20.59 7.60 -6.83
N LEU A 181 20.85 6.57 -7.67
CA LEU A 181 20.92 6.72 -9.13
C LEU A 181 19.57 7.16 -9.73
N LEU A 182 18.45 6.58 -9.25
CA LEU A 182 17.11 6.95 -9.68
C LEU A 182 16.80 8.43 -9.36
N VAL A 183 17.08 8.85 -8.12
CA VAL A 183 16.83 10.23 -7.69
C VAL A 183 17.70 11.22 -8.49
N HIS A 184 18.98 10.92 -8.65
CA HIS A 184 19.89 11.75 -9.48
C HIS A 184 19.42 11.84 -10.93
N GLY A 185 19.08 10.72 -11.55
CA GLY A 185 18.70 10.68 -12.97
C GLY A 185 17.36 11.33 -13.29
N LEU A 186 16.43 11.40 -12.31
CA LEU A 186 15.12 12.02 -12.52
C LEU A 186 15.08 13.50 -12.14
N PHE A 187 15.90 13.94 -11.18
CA PHE A 187 15.70 15.23 -10.52
C PHE A 187 16.93 16.14 -10.47
N GLU A 188 18.06 15.72 -10.99
CA GLU A 188 19.33 16.47 -11.07
C GLU A 188 19.90 16.50 -12.49
#